data_1f9f9c08bb1587c90b6446f3af9b8149
#
_entry.id   1f9f9c08bb1587c90b6446f3af9b8149
#
_cell.length_a   1.000
_cell.length_b   1.000
_cell.length_c   1.000
_cell.angle_alpha   90.00
_cell.angle_beta   90.00
_cell.angle_gamma   90.00
#
_symmetry.space_group_name_H-M   'P 1'
#
loop_
_entity.id
_entity.type
_entity.pdbx_description
1 polymer ?
#
loop_
_entity_poly.entity_id
_entity_poly.type
_entity_poly.pdbx_seq_one_letter_code
_entity_poly.pdbx_strand_id
1 'polypeptide(L)'
;MSEAGFYNGKIDGIWGPKSEAAYNAFIARETDTSNLDIAWSAKVSPEFIQRVKMMCQNLKMDENGPDYMMSCMAWESGETFSSKIKNGAGSGAVGLIQFMPSTAKNLGTTTEALAAMTPEEQLEYVEKYFKPMKGKLKTLSDLYMGILWPKAVGKAEDYVMFDKAEAPTTYRQNSGVDLNKDGKCTKAEAAACVMNKYNKGMLAVNRRVKI
;
A
#
# COMPACT_ATOMS: atom_id res chain seq x y z
N MET A 1 14.32 -27.32 7.88
CA MET A 1 15.71 -26.90 8.19
C MET A 1 16.74 -27.73 7.45
N SER A 2 16.66 -29.03 7.45
CA SER A 2 17.54 -29.94 6.71
C SER A 2 17.44 -29.72 5.19
N GLU A 3 16.24 -29.75 4.61
CA GLU A 3 16.01 -29.49 3.18
C GLU A 3 16.41 -28.07 2.74
N ALA A 4 16.41 -27.11 3.65
CA ALA A 4 16.84 -25.73 3.38
C ALA A 4 18.35 -25.51 3.63
N GLY A 5 19.12 -26.57 3.89
CA GLY A 5 20.58 -26.52 4.06
C GLY A 5 21.10 -25.96 5.39
N PHE A 6 20.22 -25.68 6.37
CA PHE A 6 20.63 -25.11 7.66
C PHE A 6 21.10 -26.17 8.68
N TYR A 7 20.77 -27.43 8.49
CA TYR A 7 21.13 -28.51 9.40
C TYR A 7 21.86 -29.64 8.66
N ASN A 8 23.12 -29.82 9.00
CA ASN A 8 24.02 -30.83 8.42
C ASN A 8 24.31 -32.02 9.38
N GLY A 9 23.56 -32.08 10.48
CA GLY A 9 23.70 -33.17 11.44
C GLY A 9 22.82 -34.39 11.13
N LYS A 10 23.06 -35.47 11.88
CA LYS A 10 22.20 -36.67 11.79
C LYS A 10 20.79 -36.33 12.35
N ILE A 11 19.75 -36.72 11.65
CA ILE A 11 18.37 -36.59 12.13
C ILE A 11 18.06 -37.80 13.02
N ASP A 12 18.26 -37.63 14.34
CA ASP A 12 18.10 -38.69 15.35
C ASP A 12 16.92 -38.41 16.30
N GLY A 13 16.15 -37.36 16.04
CA GLY A 13 15.03 -36.96 16.90
C GLY A 13 15.44 -36.20 18.19
N ILE A 14 16.72 -35.94 18.39
CA ILE A 14 17.21 -35.25 19.57
C ILE A 14 17.47 -33.78 19.25
N TRP A 15 16.86 -32.89 20.03
CA TRP A 15 17.11 -31.44 19.93
C TRP A 15 18.33 -31.09 20.75
N GLY A 16 19.47 -30.83 20.12
CA GLY A 16 20.71 -30.48 20.73
C GLY A 16 21.30 -29.16 20.22
N PRO A 17 22.51 -28.76 20.67
CA PRO A 17 23.12 -27.48 20.30
C PRO A 17 23.22 -27.24 18.79
N LYS A 18 23.46 -28.31 17.99
CA LYS A 18 23.48 -28.21 16.52
C LYS A 18 22.11 -27.94 15.93
N SER A 19 21.05 -28.53 16.48
CA SER A 19 19.66 -28.29 16.07
C SER A 19 19.24 -26.88 16.43
N GLU A 20 19.61 -26.40 17.60
CA GLU A 20 19.35 -25.05 18.06
C GLU A 20 20.09 -23.99 17.23
N ALA A 21 21.37 -24.22 16.94
CA ALA A 21 22.13 -23.33 16.05
C ALA A 21 21.56 -23.27 14.64
N ALA A 22 21.15 -24.42 14.07
CA ALA A 22 20.52 -24.48 12.77
C ALA A 22 19.14 -23.79 12.75
N TYR A 23 18.37 -23.92 13.82
CA TYR A 23 17.09 -23.25 14.00
C TYR A 23 17.28 -21.73 14.10
N ASN A 24 18.22 -21.28 14.92
CA ASN A 24 18.52 -19.85 15.07
C ASN A 24 19.02 -19.25 13.75
N ALA A 25 19.86 -19.95 13.00
CA ALA A 25 20.29 -19.52 11.67
C ALA A 25 19.12 -19.48 10.66
N PHE A 26 18.23 -20.44 10.71
CA PHE A 26 17.02 -20.47 9.88
C PHE A 26 16.10 -19.27 10.21
N ILE A 27 15.80 -19.06 11.50
CA ILE A 27 14.97 -17.92 11.92
C ILE A 27 15.65 -16.60 11.56
N ALA A 28 16.95 -16.44 11.77
CA ALA A 28 17.68 -15.21 11.43
C ALA A 28 17.59 -14.90 9.93
N ARG A 29 17.68 -15.92 9.06
CA ARG A 29 17.50 -15.75 7.62
C ARG A 29 16.06 -15.39 7.24
N GLU A 30 15.07 -16.05 7.85
CA GLU A 30 13.64 -15.77 7.61
C GLU A 30 13.24 -14.37 8.13
N THR A 31 13.94 -13.87 9.17
CA THR A 31 13.73 -12.53 9.72
C THR A 31 14.62 -11.45 9.09
N ASP A 32 15.69 -11.85 8.37
CA ASP A 32 16.52 -10.89 7.63
C ASP A 32 15.81 -10.39 6.39
N THR A 33 15.16 -9.26 6.54
CA THR A 33 14.47 -8.55 5.45
C THR A 33 15.34 -7.51 4.75
N SER A 34 16.62 -7.39 5.11
CA SER A 34 17.54 -6.37 4.57
C SER A 34 17.73 -6.50 3.05
N ASN A 35 17.66 -7.74 2.54
CA ASN A 35 17.75 -8.07 1.11
C ASN A 35 16.40 -8.05 0.38
N LEU A 36 15.32 -7.78 1.06
CA LEU A 36 14.01 -7.72 0.42
C LEU A 36 13.73 -6.33 -0.12
N ASP A 37 13.04 -6.29 -1.25
CA ASP A 37 12.59 -5.05 -1.88
C ASP A 37 11.36 -4.48 -1.16
N ILE A 38 10.77 -3.42 -1.68
CA ILE A 38 9.63 -2.72 -1.08
C ILE A 38 8.41 -3.64 -0.87
N ALA A 39 7.49 -3.21 -0.01
CA ALA A 39 6.22 -3.89 0.25
C ALA A 39 5.53 -4.30 -1.06
N TRP A 40 4.93 -5.49 -1.10
CA TRP A 40 4.20 -6.03 -2.25
C TRP A 40 5.03 -6.24 -3.53
N SER A 41 6.34 -6.04 -3.50
CA SER A 41 7.20 -6.14 -4.68
C SER A 41 7.12 -7.52 -5.38
N ALA A 42 6.75 -8.59 -4.67
CA ALA A 42 6.55 -9.90 -5.26
C ALA A 42 5.33 -9.98 -6.23
N LYS A 43 4.42 -9.01 -6.16
CA LYS A 43 3.19 -8.96 -6.96
C LYS A 43 3.30 -8.21 -8.28
N VAL A 44 4.42 -7.54 -8.51
CA VAL A 44 4.61 -6.63 -9.64
C VAL A 44 5.93 -6.90 -10.36
N SER A 45 6.13 -6.29 -11.53
CA SER A 45 7.38 -6.40 -12.29
C SER A 45 8.52 -5.60 -11.65
N PRO A 46 9.79 -5.95 -11.93
CA PRO A 46 10.93 -5.11 -11.52
C PRO A 46 10.84 -3.67 -12.06
N GLU A 47 10.33 -3.48 -13.27
CA GLU A 47 10.11 -2.17 -13.86
C GLU A 47 9.10 -1.35 -13.04
N PHE A 48 7.98 -1.95 -12.64
CA PHE A 48 7.00 -1.31 -11.77
C PHE A 48 7.63 -0.81 -10.47
N ILE A 49 8.45 -1.65 -9.81
CA ILE A 49 9.16 -1.31 -8.57
C ILE A 49 10.05 -0.08 -8.77
N GLN A 50 10.85 -0.07 -9.84
CA GLN A 50 11.76 1.04 -10.14
C GLN A 50 10.98 2.33 -10.39
N ARG A 51 9.89 2.28 -11.15
CA ARG A 51 9.02 3.43 -11.41
C ARG A 51 8.37 3.97 -10.13
N VAL A 52 7.91 3.10 -9.21
CA VAL A 52 7.37 3.51 -7.91
C VAL A 52 8.43 4.23 -7.07
N LYS A 53 9.65 3.67 -6.98
CA LYS A 53 10.75 4.31 -6.25
C LYS A 53 11.08 5.69 -6.82
N MET A 54 11.19 5.81 -8.14
CA MET A 54 11.46 7.08 -8.82
C MET A 54 10.33 8.09 -8.61
N MET A 55 9.08 7.67 -8.73
CA MET A 55 7.90 8.50 -8.46
C MET A 55 7.91 9.05 -7.04
N CYS A 56 8.19 8.21 -6.04
CA CYS A 56 8.26 8.65 -4.63
C CYS A 56 9.38 9.68 -4.40
N GLN A 57 10.54 9.52 -5.03
CA GLN A 57 11.62 10.51 -5.02
C GLN A 57 11.16 11.83 -5.66
N ASN A 58 10.51 11.78 -6.83
CA ASN A 58 9.96 12.96 -7.51
C ASN A 58 8.93 13.69 -6.65
N LEU A 59 8.12 12.95 -5.89
CA LEU A 59 7.13 13.47 -4.94
C LEU A 59 7.74 13.96 -3.61
N LYS A 60 9.06 13.84 -3.43
CA LYS A 60 9.79 14.18 -2.20
C LYS A 60 9.25 13.46 -0.97
N MET A 61 8.92 12.20 -1.12
CA MET A 61 8.60 11.29 -0.02
C MET A 61 9.91 10.81 0.63
N ASP A 62 9.81 10.34 1.88
CA ASP A 62 10.93 9.74 2.60
C ASP A 62 11.24 8.30 2.13
N GLU A 63 12.14 7.63 2.82
CA GLU A 63 12.58 6.27 2.50
C GLU A 63 11.45 5.23 2.55
N ASN A 64 10.41 5.45 3.36
CA ASN A 64 9.24 4.57 3.45
C ASN A 64 8.17 4.86 2.38
N GLY A 65 8.34 5.95 1.63
CA GLY A 65 7.39 6.39 0.61
C GLY A 65 6.98 5.30 -0.38
N PRO A 66 7.93 4.52 -0.93
CA PRO A 66 7.59 3.41 -1.84
C PRO A 66 6.73 2.33 -1.18
N ASP A 67 7.00 1.96 0.08
CA ASP A 67 6.21 0.97 0.81
C ASP A 67 4.78 1.46 1.07
N TYR A 68 4.63 2.75 1.39
CA TYR A 68 3.33 3.39 1.57
C TYR A 68 2.54 3.44 0.27
N MET A 69 3.19 3.82 -0.83
CA MET A 69 2.56 3.89 -2.16
C MET A 69 2.06 2.52 -2.60
N MET A 70 2.88 1.47 -2.47
CA MET A 70 2.50 0.10 -2.76
C MET A 70 1.33 -0.37 -1.90
N SER A 71 1.29 0.02 -0.63
CA SER A 71 0.23 -0.36 0.30
C SER A 71 -1.11 0.32 -0.04
N CYS A 72 -1.08 1.58 -0.44
CA CYS A 72 -2.27 2.28 -0.94
C CYS A 72 -2.78 1.64 -2.23
N MET A 73 -1.90 1.36 -3.20
CA MET A 73 -2.29 0.69 -4.44
C MET A 73 -2.80 -0.74 -4.19
N ALA A 74 -2.24 -1.47 -3.22
CA ALA A 74 -2.74 -2.78 -2.82
C ALA A 74 -4.15 -2.70 -2.22
N TRP A 75 -4.45 -1.67 -1.45
CA TRP A 75 -5.78 -1.42 -0.92
C TRP A 75 -6.78 -1.13 -2.05
N GLU A 76 -6.48 -0.14 -2.89
CA GLU A 76 -7.36 0.33 -3.96
C GLU A 76 -7.59 -0.71 -5.06
N SER A 77 -6.56 -1.51 -5.38
CA SER A 77 -6.65 -2.53 -6.43
C SER A 77 -7.03 -3.93 -5.91
N GLY A 78 -7.32 -4.09 -4.61
CA GLY A 78 -7.57 -5.41 -4.02
C GLY A 78 -6.37 -6.35 -4.14
N GLU A 79 -5.14 -5.84 -4.00
CA GLU A 79 -3.86 -6.57 -4.09
C GLU A 79 -3.52 -7.11 -5.50
N THR A 80 -4.28 -6.70 -6.52
CA THR A 80 -4.06 -7.16 -7.90
C THR A 80 -3.03 -6.31 -8.65
N PHE A 81 -2.85 -5.05 -8.26
CA PHE A 81 -2.06 -4.04 -8.99
C PHE A 81 -2.47 -3.93 -10.46
N SER A 82 -3.73 -4.23 -10.76
CA SER A 82 -4.25 -4.17 -12.12
C SER A 82 -4.72 -2.76 -12.47
N SER A 83 -4.27 -2.25 -13.63
CA SER A 83 -4.77 -1.01 -14.22
C SER A 83 -6.25 -1.08 -14.62
N LYS A 84 -6.79 -2.29 -14.78
CA LYS A 84 -8.13 -2.57 -15.31
C LYS A 84 -9.19 -2.76 -14.23
N ILE A 85 -8.80 -2.87 -12.94
CA ILE A 85 -9.76 -3.14 -11.87
C ILE A 85 -10.78 -2.02 -11.77
N LYS A 86 -12.05 -2.38 -11.75
CA LYS A 86 -13.17 -1.44 -11.61
C LYS A 86 -13.77 -1.53 -10.22
N ASN A 87 -14.24 -0.41 -9.69
CA ASN A 87 -14.98 -0.39 -8.45
C ASN A 87 -16.30 -1.15 -8.58
N GLY A 88 -16.51 -2.13 -7.70
CA GLY A 88 -17.70 -2.98 -7.70
C GLY A 88 -19.01 -2.25 -7.32
N ALA A 89 -18.93 -1.08 -6.70
CA ALA A 89 -20.07 -0.27 -6.30
C ALA A 89 -20.61 0.64 -7.43
N GLY A 90 -20.08 0.52 -8.66
CA GLY A 90 -20.59 1.25 -9.81
C GLY A 90 -20.18 2.73 -9.87
N SER A 91 -19.19 3.16 -9.11
CA SER A 91 -18.67 4.55 -9.13
C SER A 91 -17.96 4.92 -10.44
N GLY A 92 -17.61 3.93 -11.27
CA GLY A 92 -16.80 4.11 -12.48
C GLY A 92 -15.30 4.31 -12.18
N ALA A 93 -14.88 4.18 -10.94
CA ALA A 93 -13.46 4.27 -10.57
C ALA A 93 -12.67 3.08 -11.12
N VAL A 94 -11.41 3.31 -11.51
CA VAL A 94 -10.56 2.30 -12.18
C VAL A 94 -9.10 2.39 -11.76
N GLY A 95 -8.44 1.23 -11.73
CA GLY A 95 -7.00 1.10 -11.70
C GLY A 95 -6.34 1.22 -10.34
N LEU A 96 -5.05 1.52 -10.36
CA LEU A 96 -4.12 1.41 -9.24
C LEU A 96 -4.51 2.19 -7.98
N ILE A 97 -5.11 3.36 -8.14
CA ILE A 97 -5.59 4.21 -7.03
C ILE A 97 -7.07 4.55 -7.17
N GLN A 98 -7.82 3.76 -7.94
CA GLN A 98 -9.25 3.94 -8.20
C GLN A 98 -9.57 5.36 -8.70
N PHE A 99 -8.98 5.71 -9.86
CA PHE A 99 -9.24 6.99 -10.51
C PHE A 99 -10.72 7.15 -10.83
N MET A 100 -11.35 8.15 -10.22
CA MET A 100 -12.73 8.55 -10.57
C MET A 100 -12.79 9.17 -11.96
N PRO A 101 -13.93 9.06 -12.68
CA PRO A 101 -14.09 9.69 -14.02
C PRO A 101 -13.74 11.18 -14.06
N SER A 102 -14.13 11.93 -13.02
CA SER A 102 -13.80 13.35 -12.89
C SER A 102 -12.29 13.57 -12.72
N THR A 103 -11.62 12.71 -11.96
CA THR A 103 -10.15 12.74 -11.77
C THR A 103 -9.43 12.45 -13.08
N ALA A 104 -9.85 11.41 -13.80
CA ALA A 104 -9.28 11.06 -15.10
C ALA A 104 -9.39 12.24 -16.09
N LYS A 105 -10.58 12.88 -16.15
CA LYS A 105 -10.80 14.07 -16.98
C LYS A 105 -9.86 15.22 -16.61
N ASN A 106 -9.68 15.51 -15.32
CA ASN A 106 -8.77 16.56 -14.85
C ASN A 106 -7.30 16.27 -15.18
N LEU A 107 -6.93 14.98 -15.30
CA LEU A 107 -5.60 14.53 -15.72
C LEU A 107 -5.45 14.47 -17.25
N GLY A 108 -6.45 14.90 -18.02
CA GLY A 108 -6.42 14.91 -19.48
C GLY A 108 -6.62 13.54 -20.13
N THR A 109 -7.32 12.61 -19.45
CA THR A 109 -7.56 11.25 -19.92
C THR A 109 -8.99 10.79 -19.58
N THR A 110 -9.29 9.50 -19.80
CA THR A 110 -10.55 8.86 -19.41
C THR A 110 -10.29 7.59 -18.60
N THR A 111 -11.29 7.11 -17.89
CA THR A 111 -11.19 5.83 -17.17
C THR A 111 -10.97 4.65 -18.11
N GLU A 112 -11.51 4.68 -19.31
CA GLU A 112 -11.32 3.67 -20.35
C GLU A 112 -9.86 3.65 -20.84
N ALA A 113 -9.30 4.85 -21.12
CA ALA A 113 -7.90 4.97 -21.51
C ALA A 113 -6.96 4.49 -20.40
N LEU A 114 -7.22 4.86 -19.13
CA LEU A 114 -6.45 4.38 -17.98
C LEU A 114 -6.54 2.85 -17.85
N ALA A 115 -7.72 2.25 -18.05
CA ALA A 115 -7.90 0.81 -17.99
C ALA A 115 -7.21 0.06 -19.16
N ALA A 116 -6.97 0.73 -20.29
CA ALA A 116 -6.26 0.14 -21.43
C ALA A 116 -4.72 0.12 -21.27
N MET A 117 -4.19 0.90 -20.32
CA MET A 117 -2.75 0.98 -20.02
C MET A 117 -2.25 -0.28 -19.33
N THR A 118 -0.94 -0.53 -19.42
CA THR A 118 -0.25 -1.42 -18.49
C THR A 118 -0.21 -0.77 -17.10
N PRO A 119 -0.01 -1.56 -16.02
CA PRO A 119 0.18 -0.98 -14.68
C PRO A 119 1.34 0.03 -14.62
N GLU A 120 2.44 -0.27 -15.31
CA GLU A 120 3.62 0.59 -15.41
C GLU A 120 3.33 1.94 -16.08
N GLU A 121 2.57 1.94 -17.17
CA GLU A 121 2.13 3.18 -17.85
C GLU A 121 1.19 4.00 -16.96
N GLN A 122 0.29 3.33 -16.23
CA GLN A 122 -0.66 4.00 -15.35
C GLN A 122 0.01 4.73 -14.17
N LEU A 123 1.22 4.30 -13.74
CA LEU A 123 2.00 5.00 -12.70
C LEU A 123 2.32 6.45 -13.06
N GLU A 124 2.42 6.80 -14.34
CA GLU A 124 2.59 8.19 -14.76
C GLU A 124 1.40 9.06 -14.32
N TYR A 125 0.20 8.53 -14.42
CA TYR A 125 -1.02 9.21 -13.97
C TYR A 125 -1.15 9.22 -12.44
N VAL A 126 -0.64 8.20 -11.76
CA VAL A 126 -0.53 8.20 -10.28
C VAL A 126 0.39 9.36 -9.85
N GLU A 127 1.56 9.52 -10.48
CA GLU A 127 2.48 10.62 -10.19
C GLU A 127 1.82 11.99 -10.47
N LYS A 128 1.19 12.14 -11.62
CA LYS A 128 0.46 13.38 -11.98
C LYS A 128 -0.62 13.73 -10.96
N TYR A 129 -1.34 12.72 -10.46
CA TYR A 129 -2.36 12.90 -9.43
C TYR A 129 -1.79 13.44 -8.12
N PHE A 130 -0.67 12.87 -7.64
CA PHE A 130 -0.06 13.29 -6.38
C PHE A 130 0.83 14.53 -6.48
N LYS A 131 1.18 14.99 -7.69
CA LYS A 131 2.08 16.13 -7.92
C LYS A 131 1.70 17.41 -7.15
N PRO A 132 0.42 17.80 -7.01
CA PRO A 132 0.00 18.95 -6.18
C PRO A 132 0.30 18.78 -4.68
N MET A 133 0.49 17.54 -4.23
CA MET A 133 0.76 17.20 -2.82
C MET A 133 2.25 16.93 -2.58
N LYS A 134 3.13 17.20 -3.54
CA LYS A 134 4.58 17.00 -3.46
C LYS A 134 5.16 17.60 -2.17
N GLY A 135 5.91 16.77 -1.42
CA GLY A 135 6.55 17.13 -0.17
C GLY A 135 5.62 17.16 1.05
N LYS A 136 4.33 16.86 0.89
CA LYS A 136 3.33 16.82 1.97
C LYS A 136 2.94 15.41 2.41
N LEU A 137 3.26 14.40 1.62
CA LEU A 137 2.92 12.99 1.86
C LEU A 137 3.96 12.34 2.77
N LYS A 138 3.90 12.65 4.08
CA LYS A 138 4.94 12.28 5.06
C LYS A 138 4.69 10.94 5.74
N THR A 139 3.44 10.53 5.83
CA THR A 139 3.03 9.29 6.50
C THR A 139 2.16 8.44 5.57
N LEU A 140 1.96 7.17 5.94
CA LEU A 140 1.01 6.32 5.24
C LEU A 140 -0.41 6.92 5.25
N SER A 141 -0.81 7.49 6.38
CA SER A 141 -2.11 8.15 6.50
C SER A 141 -2.21 9.39 5.61
N ASP A 142 -1.16 10.24 5.52
CA ASP A 142 -1.16 11.37 4.59
C ASP A 142 -1.31 10.92 3.14
N LEU A 143 -0.59 9.87 2.76
CA LEU A 143 -0.69 9.34 1.40
C LEU A 143 -2.10 8.81 1.09
N TYR A 144 -2.68 8.04 2.01
CA TYR A 144 -4.04 7.53 1.83
C TYR A 144 -5.08 8.66 1.85
N MET A 145 -4.91 9.68 2.69
CA MET A 145 -5.74 10.88 2.64
C MET A 145 -5.65 11.59 1.29
N GLY A 146 -4.49 11.58 0.65
CA GLY A 146 -4.35 12.10 -0.72
C GLY A 146 -5.34 11.47 -1.70
N ILE A 147 -5.72 10.20 -1.50
CA ILE A 147 -6.72 9.47 -2.31
C ILE A 147 -8.14 9.72 -1.79
N LEU A 148 -8.36 9.44 -0.50
CA LEU A 148 -9.69 9.42 0.10
C LEU A 148 -10.24 10.82 0.37
N TRP A 149 -9.44 11.69 1.00
CA TRP A 149 -9.87 13.02 1.45
C TRP A 149 -8.71 14.00 1.49
N PRO A 150 -8.32 14.60 0.35
CA PRO A 150 -7.12 15.44 0.23
C PRO A 150 -7.02 16.60 1.23
N LYS A 151 -8.15 17.07 1.76
CA LYS A 151 -8.18 18.11 2.80
C LYS A 151 -7.55 17.69 4.13
N ALA A 152 -7.42 16.38 4.37
CA ALA A 152 -6.83 15.80 5.58
C ALA A 152 -5.32 15.58 5.48
N VAL A 153 -4.70 15.78 4.32
CA VAL A 153 -3.24 15.68 4.15
C VAL A 153 -2.55 16.70 5.05
N GLY A 154 -1.61 16.23 5.88
CA GLY A 154 -0.86 17.03 6.85
C GLY A 154 -1.65 17.43 8.10
N LYS A 155 -2.88 16.94 8.27
CA LYS A 155 -3.64 17.09 9.53
C LYS A 155 -3.21 16.03 10.55
N ALA A 156 -3.50 16.30 11.83
CA ALA A 156 -3.29 15.35 12.91
C ALA A 156 -4.12 14.07 12.71
N GLU A 157 -3.72 12.98 13.36
CA GLU A 157 -4.38 11.68 13.18
C GLU A 157 -5.82 11.66 13.74
N ASP A 158 -6.12 12.48 14.74
CA ASP A 158 -7.46 12.68 15.33
C ASP A 158 -8.35 13.65 14.53
N TYR A 159 -7.86 14.15 13.38
CA TYR A 159 -8.66 15.03 12.53
C TYR A 159 -9.93 14.32 12.06
N VAL A 160 -11.10 14.88 12.43
CA VAL A 160 -12.41 14.37 12.04
C VAL A 160 -12.73 14.78 10.61
N MET A 161 -12.90 13.81 9.73
CA MET A 161 -13.23 14.02 8.32
C MET A 161 -14.75 14.04 8.08
N PHE A 162 -15.44 13.13 8.76
CA PHE A 162 -16.90 12.97 8.64
C PHE A 162 -17.51 12.84 10.03
N ASP A 163 -18.42 13.73 10.38
CA ASP A 163 -19.13 13.74 11.65
C ASP A 163 -20.62 13.51 11.40
N LYS A 164 -21.21 12.55 12.11
CA LYS A 164 -22.62 12.19 11.98
C LYS A 164 -23.55 13.33 12.38
N ALA A 165 -23.15 14.13 13.36
CA ALA A 165 -23.94 15.25 13.84
C ALA A 165 -23.91 16.44 12.89
N GLU A 166 -22.74 16.71 12.26
CA GLU A 166 -22.54 17.87 11.39
C GLU A 166 -22.91 17.59 9.92
N ALA A 167 -22.60 16.38 9.42
CA ALA A 167 -22.81 16.00 8.03
C ALA A 167 -23.34 14.56 7.90
N PRO A 168 -24.58 14.27 8.34
CA PRO A 168 -25.11 12.90 8.44
C PRO A 168 -25.12 12.15 7.11
N THR A 169 -25.30 12.82 5.98
CA THR A 169 -25.27 12.17 4.66
C THR A 169 -23.86 11.73 4.28
N THR A 170 -22.88 12.62 4.43
CA THR A 170 -21.47 12.30 4.14
C THR A 170 -20.94 11.24 5.10
N TYR A 171 -21.27 11.36 6.39
CA TYR A 171 -20.94 10.33 7.36
C TYR A 171 -21.50 8.96 6.96
N ARG A 172 -22.79 8.85 6.61
CA ARG A 172 -23.41 7.58 6.20
C ARG A 172 -22.71 6.93 5.02
N GLN A 173 -22.25 7.74 4.06
CA GLN A 173 -21.51 7.25 2.89
C GLN A 173 -20.12 6.70 3.24
N ASN A 174 -19.56 7.15 4.37
CA ASN A 174 -18.21 6.81 4.82
C ASN A 174 -18.18 6.11 6.18
N SER A 175 -19.33 5.72 6.73
CA SER A 175 -19.46 5.12 8.07
C SER A 175 -18.71 3.81 8.25
N GLY A 176 -18.28 3.17 7.16
CA GLY A 176 -17.42 1.98 7.21
C GLY A 176 -16.03 2.21 7.78
N VAL A 177 -15.57 3.47 7.84
CA VAL A 177 -14.27 3.81 8.45
C VAL A 177 -14.39 4.28 9.91
N ASP A 178 -15.60 4.44 10.45
CA ASP A 178 -15.85 4.67 11.88
C ASP A 178 -15.73 3.35 12.63
N LEU A 179 -14.50 3.05 13.08
CA LEU A 179 -14.15 1.75 13.67
C LEU A 179 -14.63 1.61 15.11
N ASN A 180 -14.62 2.69 15.88
CA ASN A 180 -15.04 2.73 17.29
C ASN A 180 -16.53 3.01 17.47
N LYS A 181 -17.25 3.37 16.37
CA LYS A 181 -18.69 3.66 16.31
C LYS A 181 -19.13 4.83 17.18
N ASP A 182 -18.28 5.84 17.33
CA ASP A 182 -18.60 7.05 18.08
C ASP A 182 -19.37 8.11 17.27
N GLY A 183 -19.58 7.84 15.97
CA GLY A 183 -20.25 8.74 15.05
C GLY A 183 -19.31 9.71 14.34
N LYS A 184 -17.99 9.50 14.44
CA LYS A 184 -16.96 10.28 13.77
C LYS A 184 -16.02 9.36 12.98
N CYS A 185 -15.61 9.82 11.82
CA CYS A 185 -14.59 9.15 11.04
C CYS A 185 -13.32 9.99 11.11
N THR A 186 -12.32 9.52 11.83
CA THR A 186 -11.03 10.19 11.96
C THR A 186 -10.05 9.77 10.86
N LYS A 187 -9.01 10.57 10.66
CA LYS A 187 -7.91 10.24 9.74
C LYS A 187 -7.24 8.91 10.13
N ALA A 188 -6.98 8.68 11.43
CA ALA A 188 -6.38 7.43 11.93
C ALA A 188 -7.24 6.21 11.61
N GLU A 189 -8.55 6.28 11.86
CA GLU A 189 -9.47 5.17 11.58
C GLU A 189 -9.52 4.83 10.09
N ALA A 190 -9.62 5.84 9.23
CA ALA A 190 -9.60 5.61 7.79
C ALA A 190 -8.27 5.00 7.32
N ALA A 191 -7.14 5.41 7.89
CA ALA A 191 -5.83 4.87 7.54
C ALA A 191 -5.59 3.44 8.07
N ALA A 192 -6.35 2.96 9.05
CA ALA A 192 -6.17 1.63 9.64
C ALA A 192 -6.31 0.51 8.60
N CYS A 193 -7.19 0.64 7.62
CA CYS A 193 -7.36 -0.35 6.56
C CYS A 193 -6.10 -0.47 5.68
N VAL A 194 -5.46 0.65 5.38
CA VAL A 194 -4.22 0.68 4.58
C VAL A 194 -3.03 0.25 5.42
N MET A 195 -3.02 0.51 6.73
CA MET A 195 -2.01 -0.01 7.65
C MET A 195 -2.01 -1.55 7.67
N ASN A 196 -3.18 -2.18 7.61
CA ASN A 196 -3.27 -3.64 7.47
C ASN A 196 -2.64 -4.13 6.15
N LYS A 197 -2.81 -3.37 5.06
CA LYS A 197 -2.14 -3.69 3.78
C LYS A 197 -0.64 -3.47 3.84
N TYR A 198 -0.18 -2.43 4.53
CA TYR A 198 1.23 -2.20 4.77
C TYR A 198 1.87 -3.37 5.53
N ASN A 199 1.29 -3.75 6.67
CA ASN A 199 1.79 -4.87 7.48
C ASN A 199 1.83 -6.18 6.67
N LYS A 200 0.78 -6.48 5.89
CA LYS A 200 0.74 -7.64 5.01
C LYS A 200 1.79 -7.57 3.90
N GLY A 201 1.96 -6.40 3.30
CA GLY A 201 2.94 -6.18 2.21
C GLY A 201 4.39 -6.33 2.67
N MET A 202 4.68 -6.04 3.93
CA MET A 202 6.01 -6.18 4.53
C MET A 202 6.39 -7.62 4.87
N LEU A 203 5.46 -8.58 4.82
CA LEU A 203 5.79 -10.00 4.99
C LEU A 203 6.72 -10.47 3.87
N ALA A 204 7.70 -11.30 4.20
CA ALA A 204 8.72 -11.80 3.25
C ALA A 204 8.10 -12.43 2.00
N VAL A 205 6.98 -13.17 2.15
CA VAL A 205 6.24 -13.80 1.03
C VAL A 205 5.71 -12.81 0.00
N ASN A 206 5.51 -11.56 0.38
CA ASN A 206 5.01 -10.49 -0.49
C ASN A 206 6.11 -9.57 -1.02
N ARG A 207 7.37 -9.87 -0.73
CA ARG A 207 8.52 -9.05 -1.12
C ARG A 207 9.49 -9.86 -1.99
N ARG A 208 10.05 -9.21 -2.98
CA ARG A 208 11.11 -9.76 -3.84
C ARG A 208 12.46 -9.62 -3.17
N VAL A 209 13.38 -10.53 -3.47
CA VAL A 209 14.80 -10.29 -3.19
C VAL A 209 15.27 -9.14 -4.10
N LYS A 210 16.03 -8.21 -3.57
CA LYS A 210 16.65 -7.12 -4.36
C LYS A 210 17.58 -7.70 -5.41
N ILE A 211 17.45 -7.21 -6.62
CA ILE A 211 18.32 -7.56 -7.76
C ILE A 211 19.44 -6.55 -7.84
#